data_b1ba14d86a2aaebf4aade63b6a84dfa1
#
_entry.id   b1ba14d86a2aaebf4aade63b6a84dfa1
#
_cell.length_a   1.000
_cell.length_b   1.000
_cell.length_c   1.000
_cell.angle_alpha   90.00
_cell.angle_beta   90.00
_cell.angle_gamma   90.00
#
_symmetry.space_group_name_H-M   'P 1'
#
loop_
_entity.id
_entity.type
_entity.pdbx_description
1 polymer ?
#
loop_
_entity_poly.entity_id
_entity_poly.type
_entity_poly.pdbx_seq_one_letter_code
_entity_poly.pdbx_strand_id
1 'polypeptide(L)'
;MNQANLAKLFHNYIESYNVLTDAEHDELYKWRAVNHFQKHWNLEADEFGEMFKQAMEQSFNIVNNSIVQPANGIVFLCKQDKKTEEEVREEFRKLLAPDGGDIRARQDRIDTFAAAINEKLQNAVPGKWKYDQDRRSVIMYLSFISPDDNFMFKSTEARAFANGCEFGEDIGSGQTFRLDVYYRMCRELAEEIKKNEKLCVLLEDKLQAEANVDENETNSITEVAGRYNIYAYDIIYCAHA
;
A
#
# COMPACT_ATOMS: atom_id res chain seq x y z
N MET A 1 -1.94 -14.91 -16.18
CA MET A 1 -0.61 -15.38 -15.70
C MET A 1 -0.32 -16.77 -16.19
N ASN A 2 0.95 -17.11 -16.48
CA ASN A 2 1.38 -18.48 -16.77
C ASN A 2 1.34 -19.30 -15.48
N GLN A 3 0.52 -20.35 -15.44
CA GLN A 3 0.28 -21.13 -14.21
C GLN A 3 1.52 -21.91 -13.75
N ALA A 4 2.37 -22.39 -14.68
CA ALA A 4 3.59 -23.10 -14.30
C ALA A 4 4.62 -22.17 -13.66
N ASN A 5 4.76 -20.95 -14.16
CA ASN A 5 5.65 -19.94 -13.58
C ASN A 5 5.12 -19.43 -12.26
N LEU A 6 3.80 -19.20 -12.14
CA LEU A 6 3.18 -18.81 -10.88
C LEU A 6 3.38 -19.88 -9.79
N ALA A 7 3.23 -21.15 -10.14
CA ALA A 7 3.49 -22.26 -9.21
C ALA A 7 4.94 -22.28 -8.71
N LYS A 8 5.92 -21.94 -9.56
CA LYS A 8 7.33 -21.80 -9.14
C LYS A 8 7.53 -20.63 -8.17
N LEU A 9 6.91 -19.47 -8.47
CA LEU A 9 6.96 -18.30 -7.58
C LEU A 9 6.34 -18.62 -6.22
N PHE A 10 5.21 -19.30 -6.18
CA PHE A 10 4.59 -19.75 -4.94
C PHE A 10 5.47 -20.75 -4.18
N HIS A 11 6.09 -21.70 -4.90
CA HIS A 11 7.02 -22.64 -4.27
C HIS A 11 8.20 -21.91 -3.62
N ASN A 12 8.85 -21.00 -4.33
CA ASN A 12 9.97 -20.22 -3.80
C ASN A 12 9.55 -19.41 -2.56
N TYR A 13 8.40 -18.74 -2.64
CA TYR A 13 7.87 -17.98 -1.51
C TYR A 13 7.60 -18.88 -0.29
N ILE A 14 6.97 -20.05 -0.48
CA ILE A 14 6.69 -21.01 0.60
C ILE A 14 8.00 -21.52 1.26
N GLU A 15 9.00 -21.88 0.46
CA GLU A 15 10.29 -22.36 0.98
C GLU A 15 11.03 -21.25 1.77
N SER A 16 10.88 -20.00 1.37
CA SER A 16 11.51 -18.85 2.04
C SER A 16 10.68 -18.30 3.21
N TYR A 17 9.43 -18.72 3.39
CA TYR A 17 8.47 -18.06 4.27
C TYR A 17 8.92 -17.91 5.72
N ASN A 18 9.55 -18.94 6.30
CA ASN A 18 10.03 -18.86 7.67
C ASN A 18 11.15 -17.84 7.85
N VAL A 19 12.00 -17.64 6.82
CA VAL A 19 13.04 -16.61 6.81
C VAL A 19 12.40 -15.24 6.64
N LEU A 20 11.50 -15.08 5.67
CA LEU A 20 10.79 -13.82 5.40
C LEU A 20 10.02 -13.28 6.61
N THR A 21 9.54 -14.19 7.47
CA THR A 21 8.72 -13.86 8.64
C THR A 21 9.46 -14.01 9.97
N ASP A 22 10.78 -14.19 9.95
CA ASP A 22 11.57 -14.16 11.18
C ASP A 22 11.77 -12.74 11.72
N ALA A 23 12.36 -12.61 12.91
CA ALA A 23 12.54 -11.30 13.56
C ALA A 23 13.52 -10.36 12.82
N GLU A 24 14.36 -10.88 11.93
CA GLU A 24 15.33 -10.08 11.17
C GLU A 24 14.70 -9.48 9.91
N HIS A 25 13.86 -10.25 9.20
CA HIS A 25 13.21 -9.83 7.94
C HIS A 25 11.83 -9.23 8.16
N ASP A 26 11.05 -9.79 9.10
CA ASP A 26 9.79 -9.26 9.64
C ASP A 26 8.76 -8.80 8.58
N GLU A 27 8.58 -9.55 7.48
CA GLU A 27 7.65 -9.14 6.40
C GLU A 27 6.17 -9.05 6.86
N LEU A 28 5.83 -9.58 8.04
CA LEU A 28 4.51 -9.39 8.64
C LEU A 28 4.21 -7.94 9.06
N TYR A 29 5.23 -7.08 9.10
CA TYR A 29 5.05 -5.66 9.41
C TYR A 29 4.00 -4.97 8.51
N LYS A 30 3.77 -5.48 7.29
CA LYS A 30 2.80 -4.91 6.35
C LYS A 30 1.35 -5.03 6.88
N TRP A 31 1.00 -6.18 7.46
CA TRP A 31 -0.32 -6.38 8.08
C TRP A 31 -0.48 -5.54 9.35
N ARG A 32 0.57 -5.46 10.18
CA ARG A 32 0.58 -4.58 11.37
C ARG A 32 0.42 -3.12 10.97
N ALA A 33 1.13 -2.67 9.94
CA ALA A 33 1.06 -1.30 9.45
C ALA A 33 -0.35 -0.93 8.95
N VAL A 34 -1.01 -1.82 8.19
CA VAL A 34 -2.39 -1.60 7.74
C VAL A 34 -3.35 -1.59 8.93
N ASN A 35 -3.24 -2.55 9.84
CA ASN A 35 -4.07 -2.61 11.05
C ASN A 35 -3.93 -1.34 11.89
N HIS A 36 -2.69 -0.91 12.15
CA HIS A 36 -2.41 0.33 12.87
C HIS A 36 -3.02 1.55 12.17
N PHE A 37 -2.83 1.65 10.85
CA PHE A 37 -3.41 2.74 10.07
C PHE A 37 -4.93 2.77 10.18
N GLN A 38 -5.61 1.64 9.99
CA GLN A 38 -7.07 1.53 10.07
C GLN A 38 -7.63 1.95 11.43
N LYS A 39 -6.92 1.65 12.52
CA LYS A 39 -7.32 2.05 13.88
C LYS A 39 -7.27 3.55 14.12
N HIS A 40 -6.37 4.26 13.48
CA HIS A 40 -6.10 5.67 13.73
C HIS A 40 -6.64 6.60 12.64
N TRP A 41 -6.96 6.08 11.45
CA TRP A 41 -7.45 6.89 10.36
C TRP A 41 -8.85 7.45 10.63
N ASN A 42 -8.96 8.77 10.57
CA ASN A 42 -10.24 9.49 10.65
C ASN A 42 -10.15 10.76 9.78
N LEU A 43 -10.79 10.74 8.62
CA LEU A 43 -10.79 11.87 7.69
C LEU A 43 -11.37 13.15 8.32
N GLU A 44 -12.29 13.03 9.30
CA GLU A 44 -12.98 14.14 9.95
C GLU A 44 -12.36 14.51 11.31
N ALA A 45 -11.14 14.07 11.61
CA ALA A 45 -10.44 14.44 12.83
C ALA A 45 -10.19 15.96 12.91
N ASP A 46 -10.36 16.58 14.07
CA ASP A 46 -10.14 18.01 14.27
C ASP A 46 -8.71 18.44 13.90
N GLU A 47 -7.72 17.63 14.30
CA GLU A 47 -6.30 17.81 13.99
C GLU A 47 -5.90 16.78 12.93
N PHE A 48 -6.25 17.03 11.66
CA PHE A 48 -6.05 16.06 10.57
C PHE A 48 -4.58 15.68 10.39
N GLY A 49 -3.67 16.65 10.47
CA GLY A 49 -2.23 16.39 10.28
C GLY A 49 -1.63 15.51 11.38
N GLU A 50 -2.03 15.68 12.63
CA GLU A 50 -1.57 14.82 13.73
C GLU A 50 -2.22 13.44 13.65
N MET A 51 -3.51 13.36 13.30
CA MET A 51 -4.19 12.08 13.00
C MET A 51 -3.47 11.32 11.87
N PHE A 52 -3.19 11.97 10.74
CA PHE A 52 -2.48 11.35 9.62
C PHE A 52 -1.10 10.87 10.03
N LYS A 53 -0.36 11.68 10.79
CA LYS A 53 0.96 11.31 11.31
C LYS A 53 0.87 10.08 12.21
N GLN A 54 -0.10 10.02 13.13
CA GLN A 54 -0.33 8.87 14.00
C GLN A 54 -0.72 7.63 13.20
N ALA A 55 -1.66 7.74 12.27
CA ALA A 55 -2.06 6.63 11.41
C ALA A 55 -0.89 6.06 10.60
N MET A 56 0.01 6.94 10.13
CA MET A 56 1.20 6.55 9.35
C MET A 56 2.37 6.01 10.19
N GLU A 57 2.33 6.03 11.51
CA GLU A 57 3.48 5.77 12.38
C GLU A 57 4.20 4.45 12.04
N GLN A 58 3.47 3.38 11.81
CA GLN A 58 4.03 2.08 11.41
C GLN A 58 4.18 1.92 9.88
N SER A 59 3.74 2.90 9.10
CA SER A 59 3.69 2.84 7.63
C SER A 59 4.69 3.78 6.94
N PHE A 60 5.35 4.68 7.68
CA PHE A 60 6.25 5.66 7.07
C PHE A 60 7.33 5.01 6.20
N ASN A 61 7.93 3.92 6.66
CA ASN A 61 9.00 3.22 5.93
C ASN A 61 8.51 2.50 4.66
N ILE A 62 7.20 2.23 4.56
CA ILE A 62 6.60 1.64 3.35
C ILE A 62 6.44 2.72 2.27
N VAL A 63 6.08 3.94 2.66
CA VAL A 63 5.82 5.07 1.76
C VAL A 63 7.06 5.91 1.52
N ASN A 64 7.78 6.25 2.59
CA ASN A 64 9.01 7.04 2.56
C ASN A 64 10.25 6.14 2.37
N ASN A 65 11.30 6.72 1.81
CA ASN A 65 12.64 6.13 1.79
C ASN A 65 13.70 7.22 2.08
N SER A 66 14.98 6.88 1.99
CA SER A 66 16.08 7.82 2.23
C SER A 66 16.09 9.02 1.27
N ILE A 67 15.53 8.85 0.06
CA ILE A 67 15.55 9.84 -1.02
C ILE A 67 14.27 10.66 -1.05
N VAL A 68 13.10 9.98 -1.09
CA VAL A 68 11.78 10.62 -1.18
C VAL A 68 10.93 10.32 0.06
N GLN A 69 10.22 11.32 0.56
CA GLN A 69 9.48 11.28 1.81
C GLN A 69 8.07 11.90 1.64
N PRO A 70 7.24 11.36 0.76
CA PRO A 70 5.95 11.95 0.43
C PRO A 70 5.01 12.04 1.65
N ALA A 71 4.96 11.04 2.52
CA ALA A 71 4.13 11.10 3.72
C ALA A 71 4.56 12.21 4.67
N ASN A 72 5.88 12.48 4.79
CA ASN A 72 6.37 13.64 5.54
C ASN A 72 5.95 14.96 4.88
N GLY A 73 5.77 14.98 3.57
CA GLY A 73 5.26 16.14 2.83
C GLY A 73 3.82 16.48 3.23
N ILE A 74 2.93 15.50 3.38
CA ILE A 74 1.57 15.68 3.89
C ILE A 74 1.61 16.27 5.31
N VAL A 75 2.36 15.64 6.22
CA VAL A 75 2.51 16.12 7.61
C VAL A 75 3.07 17.55 7.65
N PHE A 76 4.06 17.85 6.77
CA PHE A 76 4.65 19.18 6.68
C PHE A 76 3.62 20.24 6.27
N LEU A 77 2.80 19.99 5.25
CA LEU A 77 1.75 20.93 4.82
C LEU A 77 0.72 21.17 5.92
N CYS A 78 0.24 20.11 6.57
CA CYS A 78 -0.74 20.24 7.65
C CYS A 78 -0.24 21.06 8.85
N LYS A 79 1.07 21.16 9.04
CA LYS A 79 1.68 21.95 10.12
C LYS A 79 1.88 23.43 9.79
N GLN A 80 1.61 23.89 8.56
CA GLN A 80 1.78 25.28 8.19
C GLN A 80 0.74 26.17 8.89
N ASP A 81 -0.52 25.87 8.69
CA ASP A 81 -1.66 26.54 9.31
C ASP A 81 -2.95 25.70 9.11
N LYS A 82 -4.02 26.05 9.82
CA LYS A 82 -5.30 25.35 9.76
C LYS A 82 -5.98 25.40 8.39
N LYS A 83 -5.76 26.47 7.62
CA LYS A 83 -6.31 26.57 6.27
C LYS A 83 -5.64 25.57 5.35
N THR A 84 -4.31 25.50 5.37
CA THR A 84 -3.53 24.54 4.58
C THR A 84 -3.85 23.10 4.97
N GLU A 85 -4.02 22.82 6.28
CA GLU A 85 -4.46 21.51 6.77
C GLU A 85 -5.83 21.11 6.19
N GLU A 86 -6.82 22.02 6.20
CA GLU A 86 -8.14 21.73 5.62
C GLU A 86 -8.10 21.59 4.11
N GLU A 87 -7.27 22.35 3.41
CA GLU A 87 -7.05 22.18 1.98
C GLU A 87 -6.44 20.80 1.65
N VAL A 88 -5.51 20.29 2.46
CA VAL A 88 -4.95 18.93 2.30
C VAL A 88 -6.03 17.88 2.57
N ARG A 89 -6.83 18.03 3.62
CA ARG A 89 -7.97 17.17 3.93
C ARG A 89 -8.97 17.11 2.76
N GLU A 90 -9.27 18.26 2.15
CA GLU A 90 -10.18 18.33 1.01
C GLU A 90 -9.63 17.57 -0.21
N GLU A 91 -8.32 17.59 -0.44
CA GLU A 91 -7.73 16.74 -1.49
C GLU A 91 -7.90 15.24 -1.18
N PHE A 92 -7.81 14.82 0.09
CA PHE A 92 -8.15 13.45 0.47
C PHE A 92 -9.64 13.12 0.26
N ARG A 93 -10.58 14.04 0.56
CA ARG A 93 -12.01 13.85 0.24
C ARG A 93 -12.24 13.62 -1.25
N LYS A 94 -11.58 14.40 -2.11
CA LYS A 94 -11.65 14.23 -3.57
C LYS A 94 -11.04 12.91 -4.02
N LEU A 95 -9.89 12.53 -3.48
CA LEU A 95 -9.23 11.25 -3.77
C LEU A 95 -10.13 10.07 -3.42
N LEU A 96 -10.83 10.14 -2.29
CA LEU A 96 -11.69 9.08 -1.75
C LEU A 96 -13.13 9.11 -2.29
N ALA A 97 -13.45 10.06 -3.16
CA ALA A 97 -14.78 10.14 -3.76
C ALA A 97 -15.15 8.83 -4.48
N PRO A 98 -16.40 8.37 -4.40
CA PRO A 98 -16.84 7.15 -5.07
C PRO A 98 -16.55 7.18 -6.58
N ASP A 99 -16.04 6.06 -7.12
CA ASP A 99 -15.73 5.91 -8.54
C ASP A 99 -16.66 4.91 -9.27
N GLY A 100 -17.59 4.32 -8.53
CA GLY A 100 -18.47 3.29 -9.09
C GLY A 100 -17.71 2.07 -9.63
N GLY A 101 -16.44 1.88 -9.23
CA GLY A 101 -15.57 0.81 -9.73
C GLY A 101 -14.81 1.16 -11.01
N ASP A 102 -14.89 2.40 -11.50
CA ASP A 102 -14.11 2.85 -12.64
C ASP A 102 -12.64 3.12 -12.24
N ILE A 103 -11.78 2.15 -12.55
CA ILE A 103 -10.35 2.21 -12.24
C ILE A 103 -9.64 3.33 -12.99
N ARG A 104 -10.13 3.76 -14.15
CA ARG A 104 -9.54 4.91 -14.89
C ARG A 104 -9.83 6.20 -14.15
N ALA A 105 -11.08 6.41 -13.73
CA ALA A 105 -11.44 7.55 -12.89
C ALA A 105 -10.64 7.58 -11.58
N ARG A 106 -10.34 6.39 -10.99
CA ARG A 106 -9.45 6.27 -9.83
C ARG A 106 -8.02 6.71 -10.17
N GLN A 107 -7.46 6.30 -11.29
CA GLN A 107 -6.13 6.74 -11.72
C GLN A 107 -6.07 8.25 -11.94
N ASP A 108 -7.09 8.83 -12.56
CA ASP A 108 -7.17 10.28 -12.77
C ASP A 108 -7.21 11.06 -11.45
N ARG A 109 -7.92 10.53 -10.43
CA ARG A 109 -7.91 11.14 -9.09
C ARG A 109 -6.58 11.01 -8.38
N ILE A 110 -5.87 9.89 -8.54
CA ILE A 110 -4.51 9.71 -8.03
C ILE A 110 -3.58 10.77 -8.61
N ASP A 111 -3.64 10.99 -9.92
CA ASP A 111 -2.82 11.99 -10.61
C ASP A 111 -3.18 13.42 -10.19
N THR A 112 -4.48 13.70 -10.06
CA THR A 112 -4.99 15.00 -9.62
C THR A 112 -4.56 15.29 -8.18
N PHE A 113 -4.69 14.33 -7.26
CA PHE A 113 -4.24 14.47 -5.89
C PHE A 113 -2.74 14.76 -5.82
N ALA A 114 -1.92 13.96 -6.51
CA ALA A 114 -0.47 14.17 -6.53
C ALA A 114 -0.10 15.58 -7.04
N ALA A 115 -0.72 16.03 -8.13
CA ALA A 115 -0.49 17.36 -8.68
C ALA A 115 -0.90 18.47 -7.69
N ALA A 116 -2.08 18.39 -7.08
CA ALA A 116 -2.58 19.40 -6.14
C ALA A 116 -1.72 19.52 -4.88
N ILE A 117 -1.29 18.38 -4.31
CA ILE A 117 -0.39 18.38 -3.16
C ILE A 117 0.99 18.93 -3.53
N ASN A 118 1.54 18.52 -4.70
CA ASN A 118 2.84 19.02 -5.15
C ASN A 118 2.82 20.54 -5.41
N GLU A 119 1.74 21.09 -5.95
CA GLU A 119 1.58 22.55 -6.11
C GLU A 119 1.68 23.25 -4.74
N LYS A 120 0.97 22.74 -3.72
CA LYS A 120 1.03 23.29 -2.36
C LYS A 120 2.44 23.18 -1.76
N LEU A 121 3.13 22.04 -1.97
CA LEU A 121 4.51 21.84 -1.52
C LEU A 121 5.48 22.80 -2.20
N GLN A 122 5.37 23.03 -3.50
CA GLN A 122 6.21 23.98 -4.23
C GLN A 122 5.98 25.42 -3.77
N ASN A 123 4.75 25.78 -3.42
CA ASN A 123 4.43 27.10 -2.85
C ASN A 123 5.01 27.29 -1.44
N ALA A 124 4.99 26.23 -0.61
CA ALA A 124 5.47 26.29 0.77
C ALA A 124 7.02 26.15 0.88
N VAL A 125 7.62 25.28 0.08
CA VAL A 125 9.07 24.99 0.10
C VAL A 125 9.59 24.77 -1.33
N PRO A 126 9.81 25.85 -2.09
CA PRO A 126 10.24 25.74 -3.48
C PRO A 126 11.52 24.89 -3.64
N GLY A 127 11.50 23.96 -4.61
CA GLY A 127 12.63 23.10 -4.93
C GLY A 127 12.86 21.91 -4.00
N LYS A 128 12.03 21.70 -3.00
CA LYS A 128 12.14 20.55 -2.07
C LYS A 128 11.40 19.31 -2.58
N TRP A 129 11.84 18.79 -3.71
CA TRP A 129 11.26 17.64 -4.41
C TRP A 129 11.16 16.34 -3.58
N LYS A 130 11.92 16.22 -2.49
CA LYS A 130 11.88 14.99 -1.69
C LYS A 130 10.53 14.74 -1.01
N TYR A 131 9.64 15.75 -0.94
CA TYR A 131 8.29 15.64 -0.40
C TYR A 131 7.23 15.40 -1.48
N ASP A 132 7.65 15.43 -2.76
CA ASP A 132 6.72 15.30 -3.88
C ASP A 132 5.95 13.98 -3.82
N GLN A 133 4.67 14.08 -4.14
CA GLN A 133 3.78 12.96 -4.32
C GLN A 133 3.95 12.37 -5.72
N ASP A 134 3.85 11.07 -5.82
CA ASP A 134 3.78 10.34 -7.07
C ASP A 134 2.64 9.31 -7.03
N ARG A 135 2.36 8.65 -8.16
CA ARG A 135 1.34 7.58 -8.20
C ARG A 135 1.59 6.50 -7.15
N ARG A 136 2.86 6.14 -6.90
CA ARG A 136 3.22 5.14 -5.91
C ARG A 136 2.77 5.55 -4.50
N SER A 137 3.12 6.75 -4.05
CA SER A 137 2.76 7.22 -2.70
C SER A 137 1.24 7.30 -2.52
N VAL A 138 0.52 7.81 -3.53
CA VAL A 138 -0.94 7.95 -3.45
C VAL A 138 -1.65 6.58 -3.47
N ILE A 139 -1.17 5.61 -4.29
CA ILE A 139 -1.68 4.24 -4.28
C ILE A 139 -1.45 3.59 -2.91
N MET A 140 -0.30 3.84 -2.27
CA MET A 140 -0.04 3.34 -0.92
C MET A 140 -1.02 3.92 0.10
N TYR A 141 -1.34 5.23 0.05
CA TYR A 141 -2.39 5.81 0.92
C TYR A 141 -3.74 5.13 0.71
N LEU A 142 -4.16 4.95 -0.54
CA LEU A 142 -5.40 4.25 -0.85
C LEU A 142 -5.41 2.82 -0.32
N SER A 143 -4.28 2.10 -0.39
CA SER A 143 -4.18 0.73 0.12
C SER A 143 -4.23 0.63 1.64
N PHE A 144 -3.85 1.69 2.37
CA PHE A 144 -4.05 1.77 3.82
C PHE A 144 -5.47 2.20 4.19
N ILE A 145 -6.05 3.16 3.45
CA ILE A 145 -7.38 3.71 3.74
C ILE A 145 -8.49 2.72 3.38
N SER A 146 -8.38 2.02 2.26
CA SER A 146 -9.37 1.05 1.75
C SER A 146 -8.66 -0.19 1.22
N PRO A 147 -8.10 -1.02 2.12
CA PRO A 147 -7.24 -2.15 1.72
C PRO A 147 -7.99 -3.26 0.99
N ASP A 148 -9.32 -3.39 1.17
CA ASP A 148 -10.13 -4.37 0.42
C ASP A 148 -10.27 -4.00 -1.07
N ASP A 149 -10.21 -2.71 -1.41
CA ASP A 149 -10.42 -2.19 -2.75
C ASP A 149 -9.12 -1.85 -3.49
N ASN A 150 -7.99 -1.80 -2.78
CA ASN A 150 -6.72 -1.33 -3.30
C ASN A 150 -5.57 -2.30 -3.01
N PHE A 151 -4.52 -2.20 -3.82
CA PHE A 151 -3.31 -2.99 -3.68
C PHE A 151 -2.11 -2.06 -3.49
N MET A 152 -1.23 -2.39 -2.57
CA MET A 152 0.06 -1.71 -2.41
C MET A 152 0.87 -1.82 -3.70
N PHE A 153 1.71 -0.81 -3.99
CA PHE A 153 2.42 -0.73 -5.26
C PHE A 153 3.89 -0.35 -5.09
N LYS A 154 4.76 -1.14 -5.73
CA LYS A 154 6.16 -0.83 -5.92
C LYS A 154 6.57 -1.23 -7.34
N SER A 155 6.96 -0.25 -8.14
CA SER A 155 7.05 -0.38 -9.61
C SER A 155 8.04 -1.45 -10.07
N THR A 156 9.22 -1.52 -9.45
CA THR A 156 10.27 -2.47 -9.83
C THR A 156 9.82 -3.91 -9.59
N GLU A 157 9.31 -4.17 -8.41
CA GLU A 157 8.86 -5.49 -7.95
C GLU A 157 7.62 -5.95 -8.71
N ALA A 158 6.66 -5.05 -8.93
CA ALA A 158 5.46 -5.36 -9.72
C ALA A 158 5.80 -5.76 -11.16
N ARG A 159 6.76 -5.08 -11.80
CA ARG A 159 7.22 -5.41 -13.15
C ARG A 159 8.03 -6.71 -13.17
N ALA A 160 8.90 -6.93 -12.18
CA ALA A 160 9.65 -8.17 -12.05
C ALA A 160 8.70 -9.37 -11.89
N PHE A 161 7.68 -9.24 -11.03
CA PHE A 161 6.66 -10.26 -10.86
C PHE A 161 5.86 -10.51 -12.14
N ALA A 162 5.39 -9.44 -12.81
CA ALA A 162 4.65 -9.55 -14.07
C ALA A 162 5.44 -10.32 -15.14
N ASN A 163 6.75 -10.03 -15.26
CA ASN A 163 7.64 -10.74 -16.15
C ASN A 163 7.86 -12.20 -15.73
N GLY A 164 8.09 -12.43 -14.44
CA GLY A 164 8.34 -13.76 -13.89
C GLY A 164 7.16 -14.72 -14.06
N CYS A 165 5.92 -14.22 -13.88
CA CYS A 165 4.71 -15.01 -14.10
C CYS A 165 4.18 -14.94 -15.55
N GLU A 166 4.91 -14.30 -16.47
CA GLU A 166 4.47 -14.08 -17.87
C GLU A 166 3.05 -13.50 -17.92
N PHE A 167 2.81 -12.43 -17.17
CA PHE A 167 1.54 -11.71 -17.26
C PHE A 167 1.41 -11.04 -18.62
N GLY A 168 0.35 -11.37 -19.36
CA GLY A 168 0.23 -11.06 -20.81
C GLY A 168 0.07 -9.59 -21.18
N GLU A 169 0.10 -8.67 -20.19
CA GLU A 169 -0.08 -7.23 -20.41
C GLU A 169 1.01 -6.43 -19.69
N ASP A 170 1.44 -5.34 -20.33
CA ASP A 170 2.39 -4.39 -19.73
C ASP A 170 1.69 -3.48 -18.72
N ILE A 171 2.11 -3.54 -17.46
CA ILE A 171 1.62 -2.64 -16.39
C ILE A 171 2.17 -1.21 -16.54
N GLY A 172 3.14 -1.00 -17.42
CA GLY A 172 3.80 0.29 -17.62
C GLY A 172 4.68 0.73 -16.46
N SER A 173 5.18 1.96 -16.55
CA SER A 173 5.96 2.61 -15.48
C SER A 173 5.92 4.13 -15.63
N GLY A 174 6.10 4.88 -14.54
CA GLY A 174 6.07 6.34 -14.58
C GLY A 174 4.79 6.85 -15.27
N GLN A 175 4.93 7.61 -16.35
CA GLN A 175 3.80 8.18 -17.10
C GLN A 175 2.97 7.13 -17.84
N THR A 176 3.56 5.98 -18.19
CA THR A 176 2.86 4.89 -18.90
C THR A 176 2.24 3.86 -17.95
N PHE A 177 2.32 4.07 -16.63
CA PHE A 177 1.75 3.15 -15.65
C PHE A 177 0.22 3.05 -15.83
N ARG A 178 -0.29 1.82 -15.76
CA ARG A 178 -1.69 1.46 -15.95
C ARG A 178 -2.24 0.78 -14.69
N LEU A 179 -2.99 1.56 -13.91
CA LEU A 179 -3.60 1.07 -12.67
C LEU A 179 -4.58 -0.08 -12.92
N ASP A 180 -5.36 0.00 -14.01
CA ASP A 180 -6.32 -1.02 -14.40
C ASP A 180 -5.66 -2.39 -14.65
N VAL A 181 -4.50 -2.39 -15.30
CA VAL A 181 -3.72 -3.60 -15.59
C VAL A 181 -3.08 -4.15 -14.34
N TYR A 182 -2.45 -3.27 -13.53
CA TYR A 182 -1.84 -3.66 -12.27
C TYR A 182 -2.86 -4.28 -11.31
N TYR A 183 -4.01 -3.63 -11.12
CA TYR A 183 -5.06 -4.14 -10.22
C TYR A 183 -5.67 -5.45 -10.73
N ARG A 184 -5.77 -5.64 -12.04
CA ARG A 184 -6.21 -6.92 -12.60
C ARG A 184 -5.20 -8.03 -12.28
N MET A 185 -3.91 -7.78 -12.48
CA MET A 185 -2.85 -8.71 -12.10
C MET A 185 -2.93 -9.09 -10.61
N CYS A 186 -3.06 -8.09 -9.73
CA CYS A 186 -3.15 -8.31 -8.29
C CYS A 186 -4.40 -9.08 -7.89
N ARG A 187 -5.57 -8.82 -8.51
CA ARG A 187 -6.81 -9.58 -8.26
C ARG A 187 -6.67 -11.03 -8.69
N GLU A 188 -6.12 -11.28 -9.88
CA GLU A 188 -5.85 -12.64 -10.33
C GLU A 188 -4.92 -13.37 -9.36
N LEU A 189 -3.85 -12.70 -8.91
CA LEU A 189 -2.93 -13.26 -7.92
C LEU A 189 -3.63 -13.56 -6.59
N ALA A 190 -4.42 -12.63 -6.06
CA ALA A 190 -5.15 -12.83 -4.81
C ALA A 190 -6.12 -14.03 -4.89
N GLU A 191 -6.78 -14.22 -6.02
CA GLU A 191 -7.63 -15.40 -6.24
C GLU A 191 -6.83 -16.72 -6.33
N GLU A 192 -5.64 -16.71 -6.94
CA GLU A 192 -4.76 -17.88 -6.97
C GLU A 192 -4.17 -18.20 -5.59
N ILE A 193 -3.86 -17.18 -4.79
CA ILE A 193 -3.45 -17.36 -3.37
C ILE A 193 -4.56 -18.07 -2.59
N LYS A 194 -5.80 -17.62 -2.69
CA LYS A 194 -6.95 -18.21 -1.99
C LYS A 194 -7.20 -19.69 -2.35
N LYS A 195 -6.79 -20.11 -3.55
CA LYS A 195 -6.88 -21.51 -4.00
C LYS A 195 -5.70 -22.38 -3.51
N ASN A 196 -4.63 -21.76 -3.03
CA ASN A 196 -3.43 -22.46 -2.56
C ASN A 196 -3.52 -22.68 -1.05
N GLU A 197 -3.90 -23.88 -0.65
CA GLU A 197 -4.10 -24.26 0.76
C GLU A 197 -2.84 -24.01 1.60
N LYS A 198 -1.63 -24.30 1.07
CA LYS A 198 -0.38 -24.09 1.79
C LYS A 198 -0.14 -22.61 2.10
N LEU A 199 -0.37 -21.70 1.12
CA LEU A 199 -0.23 -20.26 1.34
C LEU A 199 -1.24 -19.77 2.37
N CYS A 200 -2.50 -20.23 2.28
CA CYS A 200 -3.53 -19.84 3.25
C CYS A 200 -3.17 -20.29 4.68
N VAL A 201 -2.74 -21.55 4.84
CA VAL A 201 -2.33 -22.07 6.15
C VAL A 201 -1.12 -21.30 6.70
N LEU A 202 -0.08 -21.07 5.89
CA LEU A 202 1.09 -20.33 6.32
C LEU A 202 0.75 -18.92 6.81
N LEU A 203 -0.12 -18.21 6.09
CA LEU A 203 -0.56 -16.87 6.48
C LEU A 203 -1.35 -16.91 7.80
N GLU A 204 -2.34 -17.80 7.90
CA GLU A 204 -3.18 -17.91 9.10
C GLU A 204 -2.35 -18.25 10.34
N ASP A 205 -1.44 -19.24 10.24
CA ASP A 205 -0.58 -19.65 11.35
C ASP A 205 0.28 -18.50 11.86
N LYS A 206 0.85 -17.69 10.96
CA LYS A 206 1.69 -16.56 11.34
C LYS A 206 0.89 -15.40 11.91
N LEU A 207 -0.24 -15.04 11.29
CA LEU A 207 -1.10 -13.99 11.82
C LEU A 207 -1.69 -14.36 13.20
N GLN A 208 -2.00 -15.65 13.41
CA GLN A 208 -2.46 -16.17 14.69
C GLN A 208 -1.35 -16.14 15.75
N ALA A 209 -0.11 -16.46 15.38
CA ALA A 209 1.03 -16.37 16.29
C ALA A 209 1.30 -14.93 16.73
N GLU A 210 1.23 -13.96 15.81
CA GLU A 210 1.36 -12.53 16.12
C GLU A 210 0.24 -12.03 17.05
N ALA A 211 -1.01 -12.46 16.82
CA ALA A 211 -2.14 -12.07 17.64
C ALA A 211 -2.02 -12.52 19.10
N ASN A 212 -1.35 -13.65 19.34
CA ASN A 212 -1.15 -14.19 20.69
C ASN A 212 -0.03 -13.47 21.48
N VAL A 213 0.83 -12.70 20.81
CA VAL A 213 1.92 -11.94 21.47
C VAL A 213 1.42 -10.62 22.03
N ASP A 214 0.37 -10.04 21.45
CA ASP A 214 -0.16 -8.74 21.85
C ASP A 214 -1.51 -8.86 22.57
N GLU A 215 -1.49 -9.41 23.78
CA GLU A 215 -2.69 -9.57 24.64
C GLU A 215 -3.40 -8.24 24.99
N ASN A 216 -2.76 -7.09 24.74
CA ASN A 216 -3.29 -5.77 25.04
C ASN A 216 -3.95 -5.08 23.83
N GLU A 217 -3.81 -5.59 22.61
CA GLU A 217 -4.48 -5.04 21.43
C GLU A 217 -5.76 -5.82 21.12
N THR A 218 -6.89 -5.20 21.39
CA THR A 218 -8.26 -5.76 21.27
C THR A 218 -8.72 -6.10 19.85
N ASN A 219 -7.94 -5.82 18.82
CA ASN A 219 -8.23 -6.20 17.44
C ASN A 219 -7.08 -7.02 16.87
N SER A 220 -7.33 -8.29 16.73
CA SER A 220 -6.39 -9.24 16.17
C SER A 220 -5.95 -8.85 14.75
N ILE A 221 -4.65 -8.92 14.50
CA ILE A 221 -4.07 -8.80 13.16
C ILE A 221 -4.66 -9.83 12.18
N THR A 222 -5.31 -10.88 12.67
CA THR A 222 -6.01 -11.89 11.86
C THR A 222 -7.25 -11.34 11.14
N GLU A 223 -7.82 -10.23 11.62
CA GLU A 223 -9.02 -9.59 11.06
C GLU A 223 -8.70 -8.36 10.20
N VAL A 224 -7.43 -8.17 9.81
CA VAL A 224 -7.02 -7.03 8.97
C VAL A 224 -7.79 -7.03 7.65
N ALA A 225 -8.43 -5.90 7.35
CA ALA A 225 -9.08 -5.65 6.07
C ALA A 225 -8.06 -5.78 4.92
N GLY A 226 -8.49 -6.33 3.79
CA GLY A 226 -7.64 -6.50 2.61
C GLY A 226 -6.49 -7.50 2.80
N ARG A 227 -6.54 -8.42 3.76
CA ARG A 227 -5.43 -9.32 4.08
C ARG A 227 -4.88 -10.09 2.87
N TYR A 228 -5.72 -10.50 1.92
CA TYR A 228 -5.27 -11.15 0.69
C TYR A 228 -4.70 -10.17 -0.34
N ASN A 229 -5.13 -8.90 -0.32
CA ASN A 229 -4.53 -7.85 -1.14
C ASN A 229 -3.13 -7.49 -0.62
N ILE A 230 -2.95 -7.48 0.70
CA ILE A 230 -1.64 -7.33 1.34
C ILE A 230 -0.76 -8.54 0.99
N TYR A 231 -1.32 -9.76 1.05
CA TYR A 231 -0.59 -10.98 0.72
C TYR A 231 -0.16 -11.03 -0.75
N ALA A 232 -1.02 -10.57 -1.67
CA ALA A 232 -0.64 -10.44 -3.07
C ALA A 232 0.55 -9.48 -3.25
N TYR A 233 0.55 -8.34 -2.56
CA TYR A 233 1.68 -7.43 -2.56
C TYR A 233 2.94 -8.05 -1.93
N ASP A 234 2.81 -8.78 -0.83
CA ASP A 234 3.91 -9.45 -0.17
C ASP A 234 4.59 -10.48 -1.07
N ILE A 235 3.81 -11.31 -1.78
CA ILE A 235 4.33 -12.25 -2.77
C ILE A 235 4.99 -11.51 -3.95
N ILE A 236 4.39 -10.44 -4.45
CA ILE A 236 4.99 -9.59 -5.50
C ILE A 236 6.36 -9.07 -5.05
N TYR A 237 6.47 -8.68 -3.79
CA TYR A 237 7.69 -8.11 -3.21
C TYR A 237 8.76 -9.18 -2.96
N CYS A 238 8.39 -10.31 -2.38
CA CYS A 238 9.32 -11.32 -1.85
C CYS A 238 9.66 -12.45 -2.83
N ALA A 239 8.80 -12.75 -3.82
CA ALA A 239 8.99 -13.93 -4.70
C ALA A 239 10.23 -13.84 -5.62
N HIS A 240 10.93 -12.71 -5.64
CA HIS A 240 12.15 -12.46 -6.42
C HIS A 240 13.39 -12.23 -5.53
N ALA A 241 13.24 -12.28 -4.22
CA ALA A 241 14.32 -12.11 -3.26
C ALA A 241 15.23 -13.34 -3.17
#